data_be17e4ec9c7efc5f35c4e2e58f987999
#
_entry.id   be17e4ec9c7efc5f35c4e2e58f987999
#
_cell.length_a   1.000
_cell.length_b   1.000
_cell.length_c   1.000
_cell.angle_alpha   90.00
_cell.angle_beta   90.00
_cell.angle_gamma   90.00
#
_symmetry.space_group_name_H-M   'P 1'
#
loop_
_entity.id
_entity.type
_entity.pdbx_description
1 polymer ?
#
loop_
_entity_poly.entity_id
_entity_poly.type
_entity_poly.pdbx_seq_one_letter_code
_entity_poly.pdbx_strand_id
1 'polypeptide(L)'
;MRTIKLLLLSLGLAVVACAMQSCLDDNDHYYNIVMPNALVTVKPAAGNTGFYLQLDDSTTLKPVNMSQSPFGNRQVRALVNYSTADQDPAPYKQAVRINWIDSILTKPLAKDLGDDNPATYGNDPVEIVNDWVTIAEDGYLTLRVRTLMSGQVKHIVNLVATPTADNAYVVTFYQDAQGDVNGVPADALVAFDLASSLPDTGGKTVDLVLKWNSYSGAKQATFKYCSRKAGTAGISLRDLRYSKWVK
;
A
#
# COMPACT_ATOMS: atom_id res chain seq x y z
N MET A 1 39.68 -9.20 -63.32
CA MET A 1 39.53 -8.12 -62.31
C MET A 1 38.12 -7.90 -61.79
N ARG A 2 37.03 -8.14 -62.57
CA ARG A 2 35.64 -8.01 -62.07
C ARG A 2 35.24 -9.11 -61.07
N THR A 3 35.68 -10.32 -61.26
CA THR A 3 35.37 -11.47 -60.36
C THR A 3 36.05 -11.39 -59.00
N ILE A 4 37.24 -10.85 -58.89
CA ILE A 4 37.95 -10.66 -57.61
C ILE A 4 37.29 -9.55 -56.76
N LYS A 5 36.75 -8.51 -57.39
CA LYS A 5 36.00 -7.44 -56.68
C LYS A 5 34.68 -7.93 -56.09
N LEU A 6 33.97 -8.85 -56.80
CA LEU A 6 32.78 -9.47 -56.31
C LEU A 6 33.01 -10.42 -55.12
N LEU A 7 34.12 -11.15 -55.15
CA LEU A 7 34.49 -12.07 -54.06
C LEU A 7 34.89 -11.31 -52.78
N LEU A 8 35.59 -10.15 -52.91
CA LEU A 8 35.92 -9.30 -51.77
C LEU A 8 34.71 -8.59 -51.20
N LEU A 9 33.69 -8.26 -52.02
CA LEU A 9 32.46 -7.66 -51.56
C LEU A 9 31.59 -8.66 -50.79
N SER A 10 31.53 -9.90 -51.23
CA SER A 10 30.79 -10.97 -50.54
C SER A 10 31.46 -11.39 -49.24
N LEU A 11 32.79 -11.35 -49.14
CA LEU A 11 33.52 -11.65 -47.90
C LEU A 11 33.35 -10.53 -46.87
N GLY A 12 33.31 -9.27 -47.31
CA GLY A 12 33.05 -8.12 -46.44
C GLY A 12 31.63 -8.12 -45.85
N LEU A 13 30.63 -8.55 -46.63
CA LEU A 13 29.24 -8.65 -46.17
C LEU A 13 29.03 -9.80 -45.14
N ALA A 14 29.75 -10.91 -45.34
CA ALA A 14 29.69 -12.04 -44.39
C ALA A 14 30.33 -11.72 -43.04
N VAL A 15 31.39 -10.90 -43.00
CA VAL A 15 32.06 -10.50 -41.75
C VAL A 15 31.18 -9.50 -40.96
N VAL A 16 30.45 -8.61 -41.64
CA VAL A 16 29.52 -7.67 -40.97
C VAL A 16 28.31 -8.39 -40.41
N ALA A 17 27.84 -9.48 -41.06
CA ALA A 17 26.70 -10.28 -40.55
C ALA A 17 27.09 -11.07 -39.28
N CYS A 18 28.33 -11.47 -39.08
CA CYS A 18 28.79 -12.15 -37.87
C CYS A 18 29.04 -11.19 -36.70
N ALA A 19 29.19 -9.89 -36.93
CA ALA A 19 29.41 -8.89 -35.89
C ALA A 19 28.10 -8.42 -35.22
N MET A 20 26.92 -8.79 -35.76
CA MET A 20 25.62 -8.46 -35.19
C MET A 20 25.04 -9.60 -34.32
N GLN A 21 25.79 -10.68 -34.08
CA GLN A 21 25.43 -11.74 -33.15
C GLN A 21 26.14 -11.58 -31.80
N SER A 22 26.39 -10.33 -31.39
CA SER A 22 26.93 -10.04 -30.08
C SER A 22 25.77 -9.71 -29.13
N CYS A 23 25.63 -10.58 -28.13
CA CYS A 23 24.95 -10.34 -26.86
C CYS A 23 23.42 -10.22 -26.94
N LEU A 24 22.76 -11.31 -27.29
CA LEU A 24 21.63 -11.78 -26.47
C LEU A 24 22.24 -12.84 -25.53
N ASP A 25 22.96 -12.38 -24.53
CA ASP A 25 23.21 -13.18 -23.35
C ASP A 25 21.88 -13.24 -22.61
N ASP A 26 21.11 -14.32 -22.84
CA ASP A 26 19.92 -14.68 -22.10
C ASP A 26 20.29 -15.07 -20.65
N ASN A 27 21.07 -14.26 -20.00
CA ASN A 27 21.12 -14.15 -18.56
C ASN A 27 20.01 -13.20 -18.11
N ASP A 28 18.80 -13.43 -18.59
CA ASP A 28 17.61 -13.03 -17.90
C ASP A 28 17.58 -13.77 -16.56
N HIS A 29 18.35 -13.28 -15.60
CA HIS A 29 17.95 -13.33 -14.23
C HIS A 29 16.64 -12.53 -14.17
N TYR A 30 15.56 -13.14 -14.62
CA TYR A 30 14.22 -12.78 -14.21
C TYR A 30 14.27 -12.84 -12.70
N TYR A 31 14.52 -11.71 -12.05
CA TYR A 31 14.06 -11.53 -10.70
C TYR A 31 12.56 -11.75 -10.82
N ASN A 32 12.13 -12.92 -10.44
CA ASN A 32 10.73 -13.28 -10.32
C ASN A 32 10.21 -12.41 -9.17
N ILE A 33 9.96 -11.12 -9.49
CA ILE A 33 9.35 -10.19 -8.56
C ILE A 33 7.92 -10.70 -8.40
N VAL A 34 7.76 -11.57 -7.41
CA VAL A 34 6.46 -12.10 -7.07
C VAL A 34 5.66 -10.94 -6.52
N MET A 35 4.77 -10.37 -7.36
CA MET A 35 3.95 -9.22 -7.00
C MET A 35 3.02 -9.56 -5.84
N PRO A 36 2.60 -8.58 -5.02
CA PRO A 36 1.58 -8.82 -4.00
C PRO A 36 0.30 -9.29 -4.67
N ASN A 37 -0.35 -10.28 -4.07
CA ASN A 37 -1.66 -10.76 -4.51
C ASN A 37 -2.77 -10.47 -3.51
N ALA A 38 -2.44 -9.88 -2.35
CA ALA A 38 -3.44 -9.41 -1.40
C ALA A 38 -2.93 -8.26 -0.52
N LEU A 39 -3.89 -7.48 -0.03
CA LEU A 39 -3.77 -6.50 1.02
C LEU A 39 -4.47 -7.05 2.26
N VAL A 40 -3.78 -7.17 3.38
CA VAL A 40 -4.29 -7.82 4.59
C VAL A 40 -4.07 -6.96 5.82
N THR A 41 -4.82 -7.25 6.89
CA THR A 41 -4.45 -6.84 8.24
C THR A 41 -3.80 -8.02 8.95
N VAL A 42 -2.57 -7.87 9.40
CA VAL A 42 -1.89 -8.82 10.25
C VAL A 42 -2.37 -8.63 11.68
N LYS A 43 -2.98 -9.66 12.26
CA LYS A 43 -3.58 -9.60 13.59
C LYS A 43 -2.95 -10.64 14.52
N PRO A 44 -2.54 -10.25 15.74
CA PRO A 44 -2.13 -11.23 16.75
C PRO A 44 -3.28 -12.19 17.07
N ALA A 45 -2.97 -13.48 17.23
CA ALA A 45 -3.92 -14.46 17.71
C ALA A 45 -4.15 -14.30 19.23
N ALA A 46 -5.29 -14.77 19.72
CA ALA A 46 -5.60 -14.75 21.14
C ALA A 46 -4.51 -15.45 21.97
N GLY A 47 -4.10 -14.83 23.08
CA GLY A 47 -3.05 -15.37 23.95
C GLY A 47 -1.62 -15.26 23.40
N ASN A 48 -1.38 -14.47 22.35
CA ASN A 48 -0.07 -14.34 21.69
C ASN A 48 0.50 -15.68 21.17
N THR A 49 -0.35 -16.61 20.81
CA THR A 49 0.03 -17.95 20.32
C THR A 49 0.35 -17.97 18.82
N GLY A 50 0.46 -16.80 18.18
CA GLY A 50 0.70 -16.68 16.77
C GLY A 50 -0.01 -15.47 16.17
N PHE A 51 -0.33 -15.54 14.88
CA PHE A 51 -1.04 -14.48 14.17
C PHE A 51 -1.91 -15.07 13.06
N TYR A 52 -2.82 -14.27 12.56
CA TYR A 52 -3.60 -14.55 11.37
C TYR A 52 -3.68 -13.31 10.48
N LEU A 53 -4.12 -13.50 9.24
CA LEU A 53 -4.33 -12.41 8.30
C LEU A 53 -5.83 -12.21 8.10
N GLN A 54 -6.30 -10.97 8.24
CA GLN A 54 -7.64 -10.57 7.81
C GLN A 54 -7.54 -10.10 6.37
N LEU A 55 -8.15 -10.82 5.45
CA LEU A 55 -8.10 -10.50 4.02
C LEU A 55 -9.12 -9.42 3.66
N ASP A 56 -10.34 -9.59 4.12
CA ASP A 56 -11.48 -8.66 3.96
C ASP A 56 -12.31 -8.64 5.24
N ASP A 57 -13.48 -7.99 5.24
CA ASP A 57 -14.34 -7.87 6.44
C ASP A 57 -14.83 -9.22 6.99
N SER A 58 -14.71 -10.30 6.23
CA SER A 58 -15.24 -11.64 6.58
C SER A 58 -14.22 -12.77 6.50
N THR A 59 -13.15 -12.63 5.71
CA THR A 59 -12.23 -13.72 5.37
C THR A 59 -10.95 -13.64 6.20
N THR A 60 -10.65 -14.73 6.91
CA THR A 60 -9.42 -14.88 7.71
C THR A 60 -8.54 -15.99 7.15
N LEU A 61 -7.23 -15.74 7.14
CA LEU A 61 -6.23 -16.66 6.61
C LEU A 61 -5.30 -17.12 7.74
N LYS A 62 -5.00 -18.42 7.77
CA LYS A 62 -4.06 -19.05 8.70
C LYS A 62 -2.74 -19.29 7.99
N PRO A 63 -1.67 -18.57 8.32
CA PRO A 63 -0.32 -18.90 7.84
C PRO A 63 0.12 -20.28 8.37
N VAL A 64 0.60 -21.16 7.46
CA VAL A 64 1.06 -22.52 7.87
C VAL A 64 2.58 -22.64 7.92
N ASN A 65 3.31 -21.67 7.38
CA ASN A 65 4.77 -21.66 7.34
C ASN A 65 5.42 -20.58 8.23
N MET A 66 4.60 -19.84 8.98
CA MET A 66 5.06 -18.83 9.93
C MET A 66 4.27 -18.98 11.24
N SER A 67 4.95 -19.24 12.34
CA SER A 67 4.31 -19.38 13.65
C SER A 67 4.18 -18.06 14.41
N GLN A 68 4.98 -17.04 14.04
CA GLN A 68 4.98 -15.74 14.66
C GLN A 68 4.93 -14.63 13.61
N SER A 69 4.25 -13.53 13.96
CA SER A 69 4.21 -12.35 13.11
C SER A 69 5.59 -11.72 12.99
N PRO A 70 6.06 -11.36 11.77
CA PRO A 70 7.29 -10.61 11.61
C PRO A 70 7.20 -9.18 12.16
N PHE A 71 5.99 -8.75 12.56
CA PHE A 71 5.72 -7.42 13.13
C PHE A 71 5.47 -7.46 14.64
N GLY A 72 5.77 -8.60 15.29
CA GLY A 72 5.53 -8.83 16.72
C GLY A 72 4.02 -8.82 17.04
N ASN A 73 3.66 -8.26 18.19
CA ASN A 73 2.26 -8.21 18.67
C ASN A 73 1.48 -7.01 18.12
N ARG A 74 1.98 -6.37 17.07
CA ARG A 74 1.31 -5.21 16.47
C ARG A 74 0.33 -5.65 15.39
N GLN A 75 -0.84 -5.01 15.38
CA GLN A 75 -1.75 -5.07 14.25
C GLN A 75 -1.30 -4.06 13.20
N VAL A 76 -1.07 -4.51 11.97
CA VAL A 76 -0.59 -3.67 10.86
C VAL A 76 -1.29 -4.03 9.56
N ARG A 77 -1.46 -3.05 8.67
CA ARG A 77 -1.80 -3.34 7.26
C ARG A 77 -0.55 -3.77 6.52
N ALA A 78 -0.68 -4.74 5.65
CA ALA A 78 0.45 -5.30 4.91
C ALA A 78 0.06 -5.73 3.49
N LEU A 79 1.00 -5.61 2.56
CA LEU A 79 0.97 -6.34 1.31
C LEU A 79 1.51 -7.74 1.54
N VAL A 80 0.91 -8.72 0.89
CA VAL A 80 1.33 -10.11 0.99
C VAL A 80 1.29 -10.76 -0.38
N ASN A 81 2.21 -11.71 -0.61
CA ASN A 81 2.05 -12.73 -1.62
C ASN A 81 1.94 -14.07 -0.92
N TYR A 82 0.86 -14.78 -1.18
CA TYR A 82 0.60 -16.10 -0.61
C TYR A 82 0.02 -17.07 -1.64
N SER A 83 0.13 -18.35 -1.35
CA SER A 83 -0.57 -19.43 -2.03
C SER A 83 -1.45 -20.19 -1.03
N THR A 84 -2.50 -20.84 -1.53
CA THR A 84 -3.35 -21.72 -0.71
C THR A 84 -2.54 -22.91 -0.22
N ALA A 85 -2.87 -23.42 0.96
CA ALA A 85 -2.27 -24.61 1.54
C ALA A 85 -3.35 -25.64 1.84
N ASP A 86 -3.06 -26.90 1.54
CA ASP A 86 -3.93 -28.04 1.85
C ASP A 86 -3.70 -28.52 3.30
N GLN A 87 -4.17 -27.69 4.25
CA GLN A 87 -4.09 -27.95 5.68
C GLN A 87 -5.38 -27.45 6.36
N ASP A 88 -5.69 -28.01 7.53
CA ASP A 88 -6.84 -27.56 8.33
C ASP A 88 -6.70 -26.07 8.71
N PRO A 89 -7.58 -25.21 8.21
CA PRO A 89 -7.54 -23.76 8.52
C PRO A 89 -8.08 -23.45 9.92
N ALA A 90 -8.82 -24.35 10.57
CA ALA A 90 -9.57 -24.01 11.78
C ALA A 90 -8.70 -23.31 12.85
N PRO A 91 -9.23 -22.28 13.49
CA PRO A 91 -10.60 -21.70 13.42
C PRO A 91 -10.79 -20.65 12.30
N TYR A 92 -9.82 -20.48 11.41
CA TYR A 92 -9.84 -19.50 10.31
C TYR A 92 -10.54 -20.06 9.07
N LYS A 93 -10.72 -19.24 8.04
CA LYS A 93 -11.45 -19.63 6.82
C LYS A 93 -10.58 -20.40 5.82
N GLN A 94 -9.30 -20.07 5.73
CA GLN A 94 -8.40 -20.63 4.73
C GLN A 94 -6.98 -20.79 5.29
N ALA A 95 -6.31 -21.90 4.98
CA ALA A 95 -4.89 -22.09 5.23
C ALA A 95 -4.08 -21.58 4.05
N VAL A 96 -2.99 -20.85 4.35
CA VAL A 96 -2.13 -20.22 3.35
C VAL A 96 -0.66 -20.38 3.67
N ARG A 97 0.17 -20.41 2.62
CA ARG A 97 1.63 -20.32 2.70
C ARG A 97 2.03 -18.91 2.26
N ILE A 98 2.64 -18.15 3.14
CA ILE A 98 3.16 -16.82 2.85
C ILE A 98 4.48 -16.97 2.09
N ASN A 99 4.58 -16.38 0.90
CA ASN A 99 5.81 -16.29 0.13
C ASN A 99 6.64 -15.08 0.60
N TRP A 100 5.99 -13.94 0.77
CA TRP A 100 6.53 -12.75 1.43
C TRP A 100 5.39 -11.88 1.98
N ILE A 101 5.73 -11.03 2.95
CA ILE A 101 4.82 -10.06 3.55
C ILE A 101 5.60 -8.80 3.95
N ASP A 102 5.05 -7.63 3.63
CA ASP A 102 5.63 -6.33 3.96
C ASP A 102 4.58 -5.38 4.53
N SER A 103 4.93 -4.66 5.59
CA SER A 103 4.00 -3.76 6.26
C SER A 103 3.87 -2.43 5.55
N ILE A 104 2.65 -1.90 5.52
CA ILE A 104 2.33 -0.55 5.08
C ILE A 104 2.39 0.39 6.30
N LEU A 105 2.89 1.62 6.11
CA LEU A 105 2.79 2.66 7.14
C LEU A 105 1.33 2.79 7.57
N THR A 106 1.06 2.49 8.85
CA THR A 106 -0.29 2.57 9.42
C THR A 106 -0.32 3.64 10.51
N LYS A 107 -1.22 4.61 10.39
CA LYS A 107 -1.36 5.76 11.29
C LYS A 107 -2.77 5.84 11.88
N PRO A 108 -2.93 6.42 13.08
CA PRO A 108 -4.23 6.91 13.53
C PRO A 108 -4.64 8.14 12.73
N LEU A 109 -5.88 8.56 12.86
CA LEU A 109 -6.31 9.88 12.43
C LEU A 109 -5.63 10.95 13.27
N ALA A 110 -5.27 12.06 12.63
CA ALA A 110 -4.78 13.25 13.31
C ALA A 110 -5.96 14.02 13.92
N LYS A 111 -5.65 14.82 14.95
CA LYS A 111 -6.65 15.65 15.63
C LYS A 111 -7.19 16.71 14.67
N ASP A 112 -8.49 16.93 14.68
CA ASP A 112 -9.09 18.06 13.97
C ASP A 112 -8.78 19.38 14.69
N LEU A 113 -8.17 20.33 13.98
CA LEU A 113 -7.81 21.68 14.42
C LEU A 113 -8.66 22.74 13.73
N GLY A 114 -9.72 22.33 13.02
CA GLY A 114 -10.57 23.24 12.25
C GLY A 114 -9.80 23.93 11.11
N ASP A 115 -9.90 25.27 11.06
CA ASP A 115 -9.25 26.06 10.01
C ASP A 115 -7.71 26.01 10.04
N ASP A 116 -7.11 25.56 11.15
CA ASP A 116 -5.67 25.40 11.30
C ASP A 116 -5.13 24.07 10.72
N ASN A 117 -5.99 23.17 10.27
CA ASN A 117 -5.57 21.89 9.68
C ASN A 117 -4.55 22.06 8.53
N PRO A 118 -4.79 22.91 7.50
CA PRO A 118 -3.86 23.08 6.39
C PRO A 118 -2.51 23.67 6.81
N ALA A 119 -2.51 24.60 7.77
CA ALA A 119 -1.29 25.21 8.28
C ALA A 119 -0.43 24.22 9.10
N THR A 120 -1.09 23.28 9.80
CA THR A 120 -0.43 22.31 10.68
C THR A 120 -0.02 21.03 9.95
N TYR A 121 -0.86 20.51 9.07
CA TYR A 121 -0.68 19.22 8.41
C TYR A 121 -0.20 19.30 6.97
N GLY A 122 -0.07 20.53 6.43
CA GLY A 122 0.24 20.80 5.04
C GLY A 122 -1.01 20.79 4.15
N ASN A 123 -0.86 21.32 2.93
CA ASN A 123 -1.92 21.31 1.91
C ASN A 123 -1.31 21.13 0.52
N ASP A 124 -0.11 20.52 0.45
CA ASP A 124 0.54 20.26 -0.82
C ASP A 124 -0.27 19.25 -1.65
N PRO A 125 -0.30 19.41 -2.97
CA PRO A 125 -1.15 18.61 -3.82
C PRO A 125 -0.66 17.14 -3.90
N VAL A 126 -1.61 16.21 -3.95
CA VAL A 126 -1.39 14.78 -4.10
C VAL A 126 -2.49 14.15 -4.94
N GLU A 127 -2.17 13.12 -5.71
CA GLU A 127 -3.19 12.30 -6.36
C GLU A 127 -3.46 11.04 -5.55
N ILE A 128 -4.72 10.71 -5.34
CA ILE A 128 -5.13 9.41 -4.85
C ILE A 128 -5.31 8.49 -6.06
N VAL A 129 -4.49 7.46 -6.13
CA VAL A 129 -4.51 6.50 -7.25
C VAL A 129 -5.61 5.48 -6.98
N ASN A 130 -6.58 5.43 -7.89
CA ASN A 130 -7.67 4.46 -7.80
C ASN A 130 -7.18 3.11 -8.33
N ASP A 131 -6.81 2.22 -7.42
CA ASP A 131 -6.49 0.83 -7.72
C ASP A 131 -6.94 -0.10 -6.57
N TRP A 132 -6.61 -1.39 -6.66
CA TRP A 132 -7.09 -2.42 -5.72
C TRP A 132 -6.61 -2.24 -4.27
N VAL A 133 -5.54 -1.49 -4.01
CA VAL A 133 -5.04 -1.20 -2.65
C VAL A 133 -5.66 0.06 -2.04
N THR A 134 -6.34 0.89 -2.87
CA THR A 134 -7.05 2.09 -2.40
C THR A 134 -8.46 1.71 -1.98
N ILE A 135 -8.60 1.32 -0.71
CA ILE A 135 -9.82 0.66 -0.20
C ILE A 135 -10.06 0.97 1.28
N ALA A 136 -11.35 1.04 1.66
CA ALA A 136 -11.78 1.06 3.06
C ALA A 136 -12.23 -0.36 3.47
N GLU A 137 -11.48 -1.00 4.37
CA GLU A 137 -11.68 -2.40 4.72
C GLU A 137 -11.11 -2.72 6.10
N ASP A 138 -11.74 -3.62 6.83
CA ASP A 138 -11.34 -4.06 8.18
C ASP A 138 -11.07 -2.89 9.14
N GLY A 139 -11.83 -1.80 9.00
CA GLY A 139 -11.70 -0.59 9.83
C GLY A 139 -10.53 0.31 9.46
N TYR A 140 -9.86 0.07 8.34
CA TYR A 140 -8.81 0.92 7.80
C TYR A 140 -9.21 1.57 6.48
N LEU A 141 -8.66 2.75 6.20
CA LEU A 141 -8.57 3.31 4.86
C LEU A 141 -7.12 3.17 4.39
N THR A 142 -6.89 2.35 3.37
CA THR A 142 -5.59 2.23 2.72
C THR A 142 -5.61 3.04 1.43
N LEU A 143 -4.57 3.85 1.22
CA LEU A 143 -4.46 4.75 0.09
C LEU A 143 -3.13 4.51 -0.63
N ARG A 144 -3.17 4.45 -1.96
CA ARG A 144 -2.02 4.67 -2.81
C ARG A 144 -2.02 6.13 -3.21
N VAL A 145 -1.01 6.84 -2.77
CA VAL A 145 -0.83 8.27 -3.02
C VAL A 145 0.29 8.49 -4.02
N ARG A 146 0.12 9.44 -4.93
CA ARG A 146 1.11 9.82 -5.92
C ARG A 146 1.40 11.31 -5.81
N THR A 147 2.68 11.65 -5.66
CA THR A 147 3.12 13.04 -5.62
C THR A 147 4.52 13.15 -6.23
N LEU A 148 5.04 14.38 -6.37
CA LEU A 148 6.42 14.60 -6.80
C LEU A 148 7.35 14.34 -5.61
N MET A 149 8.39 13.51 -5.80
CA MET A 149 9.38 13.17 -4.76
C MET A 149 10.78 13.20 -5.35
N SER A 150 11.73 13.84 -4.64
CA SER A 150 13.16 13.76 -4.97
C SER A 150 13.83 12.50 -4.36
N GLY A 151 13.19 11.90 -3.37
CA GLY A 151 13.74 10.81 -2.59
C GLY A 151 14.70 11.26 -1.48
N GLN A 152 14.89 12.54 -1.27
CA GLN A 152 15.77 13.11 -0.24
C GLN A 152 15.00 13.48 1.03
N VAL A 153 13.73 13.82 0.89
CA VAL A 153 12.88 14.33 1.98
C VAL A 153 11.69 13.38 2.17
N LYS A 154 11.30 13.15 3.42
CA LYS A 154 10.09 12.37 3.75
C LYS A 154 8.89 13.30 3.81
N HIS A 155 7.91 13.05 2.97
CA HIS A 155 6.63 13.74 3.04
C HIS A 155 5.85 13.32 4.28
N ILE A 156 5.18 14.27 4.90
CA ILE A 156 4.31 14.02 6.05
C ILE A 156 2.88 13.94 5.54
N VAL A 157 2.18 12.85 5.88
CA VAL A 157 0.78 12.66 5.49
C VAL A 157 -0.09 12.45 6.71
N ASN A 158 -1.27 13.05 6.72
CA ASN A 158 -2.25 12.94 7.80
C ASN A 158 -3.66 12.77 7.24
N LEU A 159 -4.48 12.05 7.97
CA LEU A 159 -5.92 11.95 7.73
C LEU A 159 -6.63 12.53 8.96
N VAL A 160 -7.57 13.44 8.74
CA VAL A 160 -8.32 14.11 9.80
C VAL A 160 -9.82 13.80 9.62
N ALA A 161 -10.51 13.45 10.69
CA ALA A 161 -11.96 13.36 10.67
C ALA A 161 -12.56 14.77 10.59
N THR A 162 -13.30 15.05 9.52
CA THR A 162 -13.93 16.35 9.26
C THR A 162 -15.42 16.17 9.00
N PRO A 163 -16.19 15.70 10.01
CA PRO A 163 -17.60 15.39 9.85
C PRO A 163 -18.42 16.62 9.43
N THR A 164 -19.49 16.38 8.68
CA THR A 164 -20.49 17.40 8.35
C THR A 164 -21.78 17.14 9.12
N ALA A 165 -22.73 18.09 9.08
CA ALA A 165 -24.03 17.89 9.71
C ALA A 165 -24.78 16.65 9.19
N ASP A 166 -24.56 16.31 7.90
CA ASP A 166 -25.27 15.21 7.22
C ASP A 166 -24.49 13.90 7.18
N ASN A 167 -23.16 13.94 7.39
CA ASN A 167 -22.31 12.76 7.32
C ASN A 167 -21.20 12.79 8.36
N ALA A 168 -21.26 11.87 9.32
CA ALA A 168 -20.24 11.68 10.35
C ALA A 168 -18.94 11.00 9.82
N TYR A 169 -18.98 10.42 8.61
CA TYR A 169 -17.91 9.66 8.01
C TYR A 169 -17.26 10.44 6.87
N VAL A 170 -16.81 11.66 7.16
CA VAL A 170 -16.03 12.49 6.24
C VAL A 170 -14.63 12.62 6.80
N VAL A 171 -13.63 12.38 5.96
CA VAL A 171 -12.21 12.53 6.30
C VAL A 171 -11.49 13.37 5.25
N THR A 172 -10.51 14.16 5.68
CA THR A 172 -9.69 14.98 4.80
C THR A 172 -8.23 14.55 4.90
N PHE A 173 -7.64 14.26 3.74
CA PHE A 173 -6.23 13.92 3.63
C PHE A 173 -5.40 15.17 3.42
N TYR A 174 -4.33 15.29 4.18
CA TYR A 174 -3.36 16.37 4.14
C TYR A 174 -1.98 15.82 3.84
N GLN A 175 -1.22 16.56 3.03
CA GLN A 175 0.19 16.29 2.74
C GLN A 175 1.02 17.55 2.97
N ASP A 176 2.15 17.38 3.64
CA ASP A 176 3.24 18.33 3.70
C ASP A 176 4.46 17.69 3.01
N ALA A 177 4.80 18.23 1.84
CA ALA A 177 5.94 17.77 1.05
C ALA A 177 7.29 18.21 1.62
N GLN A 178 7.30 19.03 2.68
CA GLN A 178 8.51 19.59 3.29
C GLN A 178 9.41 20.33 2.28
N GLY A 179 8.78 21.00 1.29
CA GLY A 179 9.45 21.71 0.19
C GLY A 179 9.96 20.81 -0.95
N ASP A 180 9.73 19.50 -0.90
CA ASP A 180 10.13 18.54 -1.96
C ASP A 180 9.05 18.46 -3.05
N VAL A 181 8.95 19.54 -3.85
CA VAL A 181 7.88 19.71 -4.86
C VAL A 181 8.38 19.59 -6.32
N ASN A 182 9.67 19.36 -6.53
CA ASN A 182 10.31 19.38 -7.86
C ASN A 182 10.89 18.01 -8.27
N GLY A 183 10.48 16.94 -7.61
CA GLY A 183 10.95 15.58 -7.91
C GLY A 183 10.25 14.93 -9.11
N VAL A 184 10.34 13.62 -9.18
CA VAL A 184 9.60 12.81 -10.17
C VAL A 184 8.33 12.25 -9.54
N PRO A 185 7.28 11.96 -10.35
CA PRO A 185 6.11 11.28 -9.83
C PRO A 185 6.47 9.94 -9.21
N ALA A 186 6.11 9.73 -7.95
CA ALA A 186 6.34 8.49 -7.23
C ALA A 186 5.14 8.14 -6.35
N ASP A 187 4.95 6.86 -6.10
CA ASP A 187 3.84 6.34 -5.34
C ASP A 187 4.28 5.91 -3.94
N ALA A 188 3.40 6.11 -2.97
CA ALA A 188 3.54 5.59 -1.63
C ALA A 188 2.23 4.96 -1.15
N LEU A 189 2.32 4.01 -0.22
CA LEU A 189 1.17 3.42 0.44
C LEU A 189 1.10 3.88 1.89
N VAL A 190 -0.09 4.23 2.34
CA VAL A 190 -0.39 4.56 3.73
C VAL A 190 -1.75 4.00 4.11
N ALA A 191 -1.87 3.52 5.34
CA ALA A 191 -3.13 3.07 5.92
C ALA A 191 -3.47 3.91 7.15
N PHE A 192 -4.75 4.20 7.34
CA PHE A 192 -5.25 4.94 8.49
C PHE A 192 -6.27 4.10 9.27
N ASP A 193 -6.08 4.00 10.58
CA ASP A 193 -7.02 3.30 11.46
C ASP A 193 -8.25 4.19 11.71
N LEU A 194 -9.31 3.93 10.96
CA LEU A 194 -10.57 4.64 11.06
C LEU A 194 -11.36 4.21 12.30
N ALA A 195 -11.30 2.92 12.64
CA ALA A 195 -12.12 2.33 13.68
C ALA A 195 -11.78 2.86 15.09
N SER A 196 -10.59 3.41 15.28
CA SER A 196 -10.18 4.04 16.54
C SER A 196 -10.71 5.47 16.71
N SER A 197 -11.21 6.11 15.64
CA SER A 197 -11.49 7.56 15.64
C SER A 197 -12.87 7.92 15.08
N LEU A 198 -13.40 7.14 14.13
CA LEU A 198 -14.74 7.36 13.60
C LEU A 198 -15.81 6.64 14.44
N PRO A 199 -17.07 7.11 14.41
CA PRO A 199 -18.17 6.44 15.07
C PRO A 199 -18.32 4.98 14.60
N ASP A 200 -18.74 4.10 15.51
CA ASP A 200 -19.10 2.73 15.14
C ASP A 200 -20.32 2.73 14.21
N THR A 201 -20.21 2.00 13.10
CA THR A 201 -21.30 1.86 12.13
C THR A 201 -22.39 0.90 12.58
N GLY A 202 -22.22 0.21 13.73
CA GLY A 202 -23.14 -0.80 14.22
C GLY A 202 -23.32 -1.99 13.27
N GLY A 203 -22.27 -2.32 12.52
CA GLY A 203 -22.26 -3.40 11.51
C GLY A 203 -22.96 -3.03 10.20
N LYS A 204 -23.33 -1.76 10.00
CA LYS A 204 -23.90 -1.27 8.73
C LYS A 204 -22.80 -0.74 7.83
N THR A 205 -22.99 -0.89 6.53
CA THR A 205 -22.14 -0.22 5.53
C THR A 205 -22.62 1.20 5.34
N VAL A 206 -21.70 2.16 5.48
CA VAL A 206 -21.93 3.60 5.31
C VAL A 206 -21.05 4.16 4.21
N ASP A 207 -21.33 5.38 3.76
CA ASP A 207 -20.51 6.10 2.81
C ASP A 207 -19.43 6.93 3.54
N LEU A 208 -18.19 6.51 3.41
CA LEU A 208 -17.01 7.25 3.85
C LEU A 208 -16.58 8.19 2.71
N VAL A 209 -16.59 9.48 2.96
CA VAL A 209 -16.14 10.49 1.99
C VAL A 209 -14.73 10.94 2.32
N LEU A 210 -13.79 10.69 1.41
CA LEU A 210 -12.41 11.19 1.45
C LEU A 210 -12.33 12.48 0.64
N LYS A 211 -11.75 13.53 1.23
CA LYS A 211 -11.43 14.80 0.57
C LYS A 211 -9.93 15.02 0.55
N TRP A 212 -9.40 15.66 -0.49
CA TRP A 212 -7.98 16.02 -0.57
C TRP A 212 -7.74 17.17 -1.54
N ASN A 213 -6.56 17.79 -1.44
CA ASN A 213 -6.07 18.73 -2.43
C ASN A 213 -5.27 17.99 -3.50
N SER A 214 -5.68 18.12 -4.77
CA SER A 214 -5.03 17.50 -5.92
C SER A 214 -4.34 18.59 -6.76
N TYR A 215 -3.43 18.18 -7.66
CA TYR A 215 -2.82 19.08 -8.64
C TYR A 215 -3.84 19.82 -9.53
N SER A 216 -5.06 19.31 -9.63
CA SER A 216 -6.17 19.95 -10.36
C SER A 216 -7.21 20.62 -9.45
N GLY A 217 -6.87 20.84 -8.17
CA GLY A 217 -7.75 21.43 -7.16
C GLY A 217 -8.37 20.39 -6.22
N ALA A 218 -9.33 20.84 -5.40
CA ALA A 218 -10.00 19.99 -4.43
C ALA A 218 -10.76 18.84 -5.08
N LYS A 219 -10.55 17.63 -4.58
CA LYS A 219 -11.22 16.39 -5.01
C LYS A 219 -11.86 15.65 -3.84
N GLN A 220 -12.75 14.74 -4.16
CA GLN A 220 -13.32 13.80 -3.21
C GLN A 220 -13.59 12.44 -3.86
N ALA A 221 -13.62 11.40 -3.04
CA ALA A 221 -14.03 10.05 -3.40
C ALA A 221 -14.87 9.43 -2.28
N THR A 222 -15.72 8.47 -2.63
CA THR A 222 -16.57 7.77 -1.66
C THR A 222 -16.22 6.31 -1.62
N PHE A 223 -16.04 5.78 -0.41
CA PHE A 223 -15.77 4.37 -0.14
C PHE A 223 -16.94 3.77 0.64
N LYS A 224 -17.24 2.49 0.43
CA LYS A 224 -18.12 1.75 1.32
C LYS A 224 -17.31 1.34 2.55
N TYR A 225 -17.80 1.69 3.72
CA TYR A 225 -17.10 1.49 4.99
C TYR A 225 -18.01 0.82 6.01
N CYS A 226 -17.44 -0.15 6.72
CA CYS A 226 -18.04 -0.76 7.91
C CYS A 226 -16.97 -0.79 9.01
N SER A 227 -17.30 -0.29 10.21
CA SER A 227 -16.34 -0.35 11.31
C SER A 227 -16.11 -1.79 11.75
N ARG A 228 -14.89 -2.10 12.18
CA ARG A 228 -14.60 -3.37 12.85
C ARG A 228 -15.49 -3.52 14.09
N LYS A 229 -16.03 -4.72 14.31
CA LYS A 229 -16.44 -5.08 15.66
C LYS A 229 -15.22 -5.04 16.56
N ALA A 230 -15.27 -4.27 17.64
CA ALA A 230 -14.16 -4.10 18.57
C ALA A 230 -13.68 -5.49 19.07
N GLY A 231 -12.62 -5.97 18.46
CA GLY A 231 -11.82 -7.04 19.03
C GLY A 231 -10.83 -6.38 20.00
N THR A 232 -10.86 -6.77 21.24
CA THR A 232 -9.99 -6.33 22.33
C THR A 232 -8.53 -6.58 22.01
N ALA A 233 -7.84 -5.63 21.38
CA ALA A 233 -6.39 -5.56 21.41
C ALA A 233 -5.95 -4.10 21.21
N GLY A 234 -5.49 -3.49 22.30
CA GLY A 234 -4.93 -2.14 22.27
C GLY A 234 -3.73 -2.06 21.33
N ILE A 235 -3.75 -1.08 20.44
CA ILE A 235 -2.63 -0.78 19.53
C ILE A 235 -1.70 0.18 20.25
N SER A 236 -0.45 -0.25 20.49
CA SER A 236 0.62 0.64 20.87
C SER A 236 1.31 1.15 19.60
N LEU A 237 1.20 2.47 19.37
CA LEU A 237 1.62 3.14 18.12
C LEU A 237 3.12 3.47 18.05
N ARG A 238 3.99 2.85 18.86
CA ARG A 238 5.35 3.36 19.09
C ARG A 238 6.45 3.00 18.09
N ASP A 239 6.22 2.12 17.11
CA ASP A 239 7.30 1.75 16.18
C ASP A 239 6.81 1.52 14.75
N LEU A 240 6.53 2.61 14.04
CA LEU A 240 6.22 2.57 12.61
C LEU A 240 7.49 2.88 11.80
N ARG A 241 8.24 1.85 11.48
CA ARG A 241 9.41 1.98 10.62
C ARG A 241 9.17 1.31 9.28
N TYR A 242 8.36 1.77 8.41
CA TYR A 242 8.45 1.37 6.99
C TYR A 242 7.36 2.07 6.16
N SER A 243 7.53 3.33 5.95
CA SER A 243 7.33 3.93 4.66
C SER A 243 8.59 4.75 4.39
N LYS A 244 9.34 4.37 3.39
CA LYS A 244 10.62 5.02 3.10
C LYS A 244 10.45 6.50 2.76
N TRP A 245 9.23 6.93 2.42
CA TRP A 245 8.93 8.20 1.77
C TRP A 245 7.79 9.04 2.40
N VAL A 246 7.06 8.50 3.39
CA VAL A 246 5.98 9.19 4.12
C VAL A 246 6.15 9.04 5.63
N LYS A 247 5.84 10.13 6.39
CA LYS A 247 5.76 10.15 7.86
C LYS A 247 4.34 10.45 8.31
#